data_b30d79d65af7e25a72dedd098518d318
#
_entry.id   b30d79d65af7e25a72dedd098518d318
#
_cell.length_a   1.000
_cell.length_b   1.000
_cell.length_c   1.000
_cell.angle_alpha   90.00
_cell.angle_beta   90.00
_cell.angle_gamma   90.00
#
_symmetry.space_group_name_H-M   'P 1'
#
loop_
_entity.id
_entity.type
_entity.pdbx_description
1 polymer ?
#
loop_
_entity_poly.entity_id
_entity_poly.type
_entity_poly.pdbx_seq_one_letter_code
_entity_poly.pdbx_strand_id
1 'polypeptide(L)'
;MRCQKCVSDANPQKPRNPTWGSYRWKNRVMRARDFPLFNSGFVAMAHRGGAQLPENRGKENTLAAFAHAMDRGITHLETDVQVTRDGHLVTMHDPVLARVTDDDHGVVAMLTLVELREATIDGEPIPTLDEVLDTFPDACFNIDMKAPGTVEPLVATLARHQAWDRVCVGSFNPRRLTAFRRLVDRPVATAVGPVGVASSCLTHRPTAHAPLGVVYQMPWRIKMGSREIDLVTPSFLRAAHRAGKLVQVWTINDPGQMEQLIEMGVDGIITDYPSTLRDVMADSGWALPKAYPLVEQPQFGRGAETRAEREHTGAARSVEDVRERSE
;
A
#
# COMPACT_ATOMS: atom_id res chain seq x y z
N MET A 1 39.36 49.03 6.54
CA MET A 1 37.97 49.42 6.19
C MET A 1 37.15 48.15 5.92
N ARG A 2 36.03 48.05 6.61
CA ARG A 2 35.07 46.94 6.59
C ARG A 2 34.38 46.78 5.21
N CYS A 3 34.10 45.56 4.79
CA CYS A 3 32.78 45.27 4.27
C CYS A 3 32.39 43.80 4.54
N GLN A 4 31.44 43.66 5.46
CA GLN A 4 30.63 42.48 5.74
C GLN A 4 29.45 42.38 4.73
N LYS A 5 28.90 41.12 4.60
CA LYS A 5 27.63 40.72 3.96
C LYS A 5 27.77 40.31 2.49
N CYS A 6 27.48 39.04 2.14
CA CYS A 6 26.16 38.42 2.17
C CYS A 6 26.33 36.90 2.21
N VAL A 7 25.90 36.26 3.28
CA VAL A 7 25.50 34.86 3.28
C VAL A 7 24.01 34.88 3.00
N SER A 8 23.60 34.45 1.83
CA SER A 8 22.19 34.25 1.53
C SER A 8 21.83 32.80 1.81
N ASP A 9 21.07 32.61 2.87
CA ASP A 9 20.37 31.38 3.22
C ASP A 9 19.44 30.98 2.05
N ALA A 10 19.85 30.03 1.25
CA ALA A 10 18.99 29.35 0.31
C ALA A 10 18.19 28.27 1.07
N ASN A 11 17.05 28.67 1.60
CA ASN A 11 16.02 27.77 2.10
C ASN A 11 15.52 26.90 0.93
N PRO A 12 15.64 25.54 0.97
CA PRO A 12 15.11 24.70 -0.08
C PRO A 12 13.57 24.83 -0.05
N GLN A 13 13.04 25.51 -1.05
CA GLN A 13 11.59 25.66 -1.21
C GLN A 13 10.97 24.28 -1.39
N LYS A 14 10.17 23.84 -0.42
CA LYS A 14 9.23 22.74 -0.61
C LYS A 14 8.46 22.98 -1.93
N PRO A 15 8.31 21.96 -2.79
CA PRO A 15 7.54 22.11 -4.00
C PRO A 15 6.13 22.61 -3.63
N ARG A 16 5.72 23.72 -4.22
CA ARG A 16 4.37 24.25 -4.00
C ARG A 16 3.39 23.26 -4.60
N ASN A 17 2.59 22.61 -3.76
CA ASN A 17 1.46 21.82 -4.22
C ASN A 17 0.61 22.69 -5.17
N PRO A 18 0.33 22.25 -6.40
CA PRO A 18 -0.57 22.97 -7.28
C PRO A 18 -1.92 23.10 -6.60
N THR A 19 -2.42 24.34 -6.44
CA THR A 19 -3.78 24.59 -5.93
C THR A 19 -4.77 24.14 -7.00
N TRP A 20 -5.27 22.91 -6.86
CA TRP A 20 -6.30 22.37 -7.75
C TRP A 20 -7.64 23.05 -7.42
N GLY A 21 -8.08 23.95 -8.29
CA GLY A 21 -9.42 24.54 -8.18
C GLY A 21 -10.51 23.48 -8.27
N SER A 22 -11.41 23.47 -7.29
CA SER A 22 -12.31 22.39 -6.87
C SER A 22 -13.28 21.79 -7.91
N TYR A 23 -13.30 22.23 -9.16
CA TYR A 23 -14.23 21.72 -10.19
C TYR A 23 -13.60 21.38 -11.55
N ARG A 24 -12.36 21.80 -11.83
CA ARG A 24 -11.75 21.68 -13.17
C ARG A 24 -11.14 20.32 -13.49
N TRP A 25 -10.72 19.55 -12.50
CA TRP A 25 -10.00 18.31 -12.72
C TRP A 25 -10.91 17.12 -13.09
N LYS A 26 -12.17 17.10 -12.61
CA LYS A 26 -13.12 16.00 -12.89
C LYS A 26 -13.43 15.82 -14.38
N ASN A 27 -13.24 16.87 -15.19
CA ASN A 27 -13.44 16.86 -16.64
C ASN A 27 -12.13 16.76 -17.43
N ARG A 28 -10.97 16.65 -16.75
CA ARG A 28 -9.67 16.50 -17.39
C ARG A 28 -9.33 15.03 -17.56
N VAL A 29 -8.85 14.64 -18.75
CA VAL A 29 -8.22 13.34 -18.95
C VAL A 29 -6.86 13.36 -18.24
N MET A 30 -6.76 12.69 -17.09
CA MET A 30 -5.52 12.57 -16.32
C MET A 30 -4.65 11.47 -16.95
N ARG A 31 -3.34 11.70 -16.93
CA ARG A 31 -2.32 10.74 -17.36
C ARG A 31 -1.52 10.30 -16.14
N ALA A 32 -0.88 9.15 -16.19
CA ALA A 32 -0.09 8.64 -15.08
C ALA A 32 0.99 9.63 -14.61
N ARG A 33 1.67 10.31 -15.56
CA ARG A 33 2.70 11.34 -15.27
C ARG A 33 2.17 12.58 -14.52
N ASP A 34 0.86 12.75 -14.41
CA ASP A 34 0.27 13.83 -13.64
C ASP A 34 0.26 13.51 -12.12
N PHE A 35 0.67 12.31 -11.73
CA PHE A 35 0.69 11.82 -10.34
C PHE A 35 2.13 11.58 -9.89
N PRO A 36 2.58 12.24 -8.80
CA PRO A 36 3.97 12.18 -8.32
C PRO A 36 4.48 10.78 -8.04
N LEU A 37 3.61 9.88 -7.51
CA LEU A 37 4.00 8.51 -7.18
C LEU A 37 4.53 7.69 -8.38
N PHE A 38 4.29 8.10 -9.61
CA PHE A 38 4.78 7.43 -10.83
C PHE A 38 5.99 8.12 -11.47
N ASN A 39 6.56 9.14 -10.85
CA ASN A 39 7.67 9.90 -11.45
C ASN A 39 9.04 9.24 -11.28
N SER A 40 9.12 8.15 -10.50
CA SER A 40 10.36 7.40 -10.26
C SER A 40 10.82 6.51 -11.43
N GLY A 41 10.03 6.44 -12.52
CA GLY A 41 10.30 5.53 -13.62
C GLY A 41 9.65 4.15 -13.38
N PHE A 42 10.45 3.06 -13.48
CA PHE A 42 9.93 1.72 -13.21
C PHE A 42 9.56 1.55 -11.73
N VAL A 43 8.39 0.97 -11.47
CA VAL A 43 7.85 0.77 -10.12
C VAL A 43 8.08 -0.66 -9.66
N ALA A 44 9.08 -0.86 -8.79
CA ALA A 44 9.20 -2.10 -8.02
C ALA A 44 8.29 -2.01 -6.79
N MET A 45 7.30 -2.90 -6.69
CA MET A 45 6.27 -2.84 -5.65
C MET A 45 6.25 -4.12 -4.82
N ALA A 46 6.34 -3.97 -3.50
CA ALA A 46 6.26 -5.09 -2.56
C ALA A 46 4.80 -5.46 -2.29
N HIS A 47 4.35 -6.60 -2.82
CA HIS A 47 3.01 -7.16 -2.60
C HIS A 47 2.83 -7.52 -1.13
N ARG A 48 1.89 -6.87 -0.45
CA ARG A 48 1.62 -7.03 0.99
C ARG A 48 2.86 -6.86 1.87
N GLY A 49 3.78 -5.97 1.46
CA GLY A 49 5.06 -5.77 2.12
C GLY A 49 6.17 -6.74 1.70
N GLY A 50 5.98 -7.54 0.65
CA GLY A 50 6.95 -8.56 0.23
C GLY A 50 6.79 -9.83 1.06
N ALA A 51 5.62 -10.45 0.97
CA ALA A 51 5.16 -11.55 1.85
C ALA A 51 6.05 -12.80 1.86
N GLN A 52 6.94 -12.97 0.87
CA GLN A 52 7.85 -14.10 0.76
C GLN A 52 9.32 -13.75 1.06
N LEU A 53 9.62 -12.53 1.50
CA LEU A 53 10.92 -12.27 2.13
C LEU A 53 11.10 -13.24 3.31
N PRO A 54 12.32 -13.78 3.56
CA PRO A 54 12.53 -14.75 4.61
C PRO A 54 12.00 -14.32 5.98
N GLU A 55 12.16 -13.05 6.34
CA GLU A 55 11.71 -12.44 7.59
C GLU A 55 10.22 -12.03 7.60
N ASN A 56 9.55 -12.04 6.44
CA ASN A 56 8.14 -11.67 6.27
C ASN A 56 7.21 -12.88 6.12
N ARG A 57 7.76 -14.09 6.10
CA ARG A 57 6.93 -15.29 5.98
C ARG A 57 5.91 -15.35 7.09
N GLY A 58 4.63 -15.41 6.70
CA GLY A 58 3.51 -15.34 7.64
C GLY A 58 3.13 -13.94 8.12
N LYS A 59 3.86 -12.87 7.72
CA LYS A 59 3.67 -11.49 8.21
C LYS A 59 3.13 -10.52 7.16
N GLU A 60 2.44 -11.01 6.14
CA GLU A 60 1.87 -10.15 5.10
C GLU A 60 1.03 -9.00 5.70
N ASN A 61 1.11 -7.80 5.09
CA ASN A 61 0.34 -6.62 5.49
C ASN A 61 0.61 -6.09 6.92
N THR A 62 1.74 -6.46 7.56
CA THR A 62 2.15 -5.92 8.86
C THR A 62 3.13 -4.75 8.73
N LEU A 63 3.26 -3.93 9.79
CA LEU A 63 4.26 -2.86 9.82
C LEU A 63 5.69 -3.41 9.65
N ALA A 64 5.99 -4.56 10.26
CA ALA A 64 7.27 -5.22 10.10
C ALA A 64 7.56 -5.60 8.65
N ALA A 65 6.57 -6.17 7.95
CA ALA A 65 6.73 -6.53 6.53
C ALA A 65 7.00 -5.30 5.65
N PHE A 66 6.30 -4.20 5.88
CA PHE A 66 6.54 -2.96 5.14
C PHE A 66 7.93 -2.37 5.45
N ALA A 67 8.36 -2.37 6.72
CA ALA A 67 9.69 -1.92 7.11
C ALA A 67 10.78 -2.72 6.39
N HIS A 68 10.71 -4.05 6.40
CA HIS A 68 11.68 -4.90 5.72
C HIS A 68 11.76 -4.64 4.20
N ALA A 69 10.65 -4.34 3.54
CA ALA A 69 10.66 -3.94 2.13
C ALA A 69 11.35 -2.58 1.93
N MET A 70 11.04 -1.60 2.78
CA MET A 70 11.67 -0.27 2.75
C MET A 70 13.18 -0.33 2.99
N ASP A 71 13.65 -1.15 3.93
CA ASP A 71 15.07 -1.39 4.22
C ASP A 71 15.84 -1.92 3.00
N ARG A 72 15.15 -2.56 2.07
CA ARG A 72 15.71 -3.04 0.79
C ARG A 72 15.63 -2.01 -0.33
N GLY A 73 15.22 -0.78 -0.04
CA GLY A 73 15.08 0.30 -1.00
C GLY A 73 13.81 0.24 -1.84
N ILE A 74 12.85 -0.61 -1.49
CA ILE A 74 11.55 -0.65 -2.15
C ILE A 74 10.63 0.37 -1.50
N THR A 75 10.36 1.46 -2.21
CA THR A 75 9.57 2.59 -1.71
C THR A 75 8.08 2.53 -2.09
N HIS A 76 7.71 1.58 -2.93
CA HIS A 76 6.31 1.34 -3.30
C HIS A 76 5.83 0.06 -2.65
N LEU A 77 4.81 0.18 -1.83
CA LEU A 77 4.22 -0.89 -1.05
C LEU A 77 2.78 -1.13 -1.53
N GLU A 78 2.42 -2.38 -1.69
CA GLU A 78 1.03 -2.75 -1.96
C GLU A 78 0.40 -3.29 -0.68
N THR A 79 -0.86 -2.95 -0.46
CA THR A 79 -1.65 -3.42 0.67
C THR A 79 -3.13 -3.50 0.34
N ASP A 80 -3.81 -4.35 1.08
CA ASP A 80 -5.24 -4.57 1.01
C ASP A 80 -5.92 -3.97 2.23
N VAL A 81 -7.11 -3.38 2.08
CA VAL A 81 -7.84 -2.84 3.23
C VAL A 81 -9.21 -3.49 3.39
N GLN A 82 -9.47 -3.89 4.63
CA GLN A 82 -10.77 -4.28 5.15
C GLN A 82 -11.29 -3.18 6.10
N VAL A 83 -12.55 -3.26 6.52
CA VAL A 83 -13.15 -2.33 7.48
C VAL A 83 -13.74 -3.10 8.65
N THR A 84 -13.42 -2.68 9.88
CA THR A 84 -13.97 -3.23 11.11
C THR A 84 -15.43 -2.79 11.32
N ARG A 85 -16.12 -3.44 12.25
CA ARG A 85 -17.51 -3.10 12.62
C ARG A 85 -17.67 -1.64 13.07
N ASP A 86 -16.67 -1.10 13.73
CA ASP A 86 -16.61 0.29 14.24
C ASP A 86 -15.94 1.27 13.27
N GLY A 87 -15.67 0.85 12.02
CA GLY A 87 -15.31 1.72 10.90
C GLY A 87 -13.82 2.00 10.73
N HIS A 88 -12.93 1.29 11.39
CA HIS A 88 -11.48 1.40 11.18
C HIS A 88 -11.04 0.62 9.94
N LEU A 89 -10.18 1.22 9.11
CA LEU A 89 -9.49 0.50 8.05
C LEU A 89 -8.30 -0.25 8.63
N VAL A 90 -8.24 -1.54 8.35
CA VAL A 90 -7.12 -2.41 8.73
C VAL A 90 -6.48 -3.02 7.48
N THR A 91 -5.16 -3.22 7.52
CA THR A 91 -4.43 -3.81 6.39
C THR A 91 -4.52 -5.33 6.45
N MET A 92 -5.40 -5.88 5.63
CA MET A 92 -5.67 -7.31 5.57
C MET A 92 -6.30 -7.69 4.23
N HIS A 93 -5.82 -8.81 3.64
CA HIS A 93 -6.36 -9.28 2.37
C HIS A 93 -7.72 -9.95 2.53
N ASP A 94 -7.80 -10.95 3.41
CA ASP A 94 -8.99 -11.78 3.56
C ASP A 94 -10.03 -11.14 4.50
N PRO A 95 -11.31 -11.38 4.28
CA PRO A 95 -12.35 -10.92 5.20
C PRO A 95 -12.39 -11.71 6.51
N VAL A 96 -11.69 -12.85 6.58
CA VAL A 96 -11.61 -13.75 7.74
C VAL A 96 -10.17 -13.86 8.23
N LEU A 97 -9.98 -14.07 9.53
CA LEU A 97 -8.67 -14.08 10.17
C LEU A 97 -7.87 -15.37 9.92
N ALA A 98 -8.55 -16.49 9.76
CA ALA A 98 -8.03 -17.86 9.84
C ALA A 98 -6.78 -18.17 8.99
N ARG A 99 -6.55 -17.48 7.87
CA ARG A 99 -5.41 -17.81 6.99
C ARG A 99 -4.09 -17.27 7.49
N VAL A 100 -4.09 -16.10 8.14
CA VAL A 100 -2.86 -15.33 8.44
C VAL A 100 -2.68 -15.00 9.90
N THR A 101 -3.71 -15.25 10.74
CA THR A 101 -3.65 -14.96 12.17
C THR A 101 -3.70 -16.24 13.01
N ASP A 102 -3.46 -16.09 14.30
CA ASP A 102 -3.61 -17.12 15.32
C ASP A 102 -5.09 -17.35 15.73
N ASP A 103 -6.04 -16.52 15.24
CA ASP A 103 -7.49 -16.71 15.41
C ASP A 103 -8.10 -17.35 14.16
N ASP A 104 -8.78 -18.47 14.31
CA ASP A 104 -9.37 -19.25 13.21
C ASP A 104 -10.85 -18.92 12.94
N HIS A 105 -11.50 -18.05 13.71
CA HIS A 105 -12.94 -17.80 13.65
C HIS A 105 -13.35 -16.35 13.35
N GLY A 106 -12.44 -15.39 13.45
CA GLY A 106 -12.77 -13.98 13.32
C GLY A 106 -13.13 -13.55 11.89
N VAL A 107 -14.16 -12.68 11.78
CA VAL A 107 -14.52 -11.98 10.54
C VAL A 107 -14.33 -10.48 10.76
N VAL A 108 -13.45 -9.84 10.01
CA VAL A 108 -13.03 -8.44 10.21
C VAL A 108 -14.24 -7.49 10.36
N ALA A 109 -15.22 -7.60 9.48
CA ALA A 109 -16.40 -6.74 9.48
C ALA A 109 -17.35 -6.95 10.68
N MET A 110 -17.14 -8.01 11.46
CA MET A 110 -17.94 -8.33 12.64
C MET A 110 -17.25 -7.93 13.95
N LEU A 111 -15.97 -7.56 13.89
CA LEU A 111 -15.14 -7.21 15.04
C LEU A 111 -14.93 -5.70 15.11
N THR A 112 -14.90 -5.14 16.32
CA THR A 112 -14.33 -3.82 16.57
C THR A 112 -12.81 -3.89 16.46
N LEU A 113 -12.16 -2.74 16.32
CA LEU A 113 -10.69 -2.70 16.30
C LEU A 113 -10.07 -3.28 17.58
N VAL A 114 -10.71 -3.09 18.73
CA VAL A 114 -10.26 -3.64 20.03
C VAL A 114 -10.30 -5.15 19.99
N GLU A 115 -11.42 -5.73 19.58
CA GLU A 115 -11.59 -7.19 19.45
C GLU A 115 -10.62 -7.78 18.41
N LEU A 116 -10.43 -7.08 17.27
CA LEU A 116 -9.52 -7.53 16.21
C LEU A 116 -8.05 -7.59 16.69
N ARG A 117 -7.65 -6.71 17.59
CA ARG A 117 -6.28 -6.65 18.13
C ARG A 117 -5.95 -7.75 19.15
N GLU A 118 -6.89 -8.57 19.51
CA GLU A 118 -6.63 -9.80 20.27
C GLU A 118 -5.95 -10.86 19.39
N ALA A 119 -6.15 -10.80 18.06
CA ALA A 119 -5.48 -11.66 17.10
C ALA A 119 -4.17 -11.04 16.59
N THR A 120 -3.18 -11.88 16.27
CA THR A 120 -1.88 -11.48 15.71
C THR A 120 -1.56 -12.19 14.41
N ILE A 121 -0.74 -11.56 13.58
CA ILE A 121 -0.17 -12.14 12.36
C ILE A 121 1.29 -12.52 12.65
N ASP A 122 1.55 -13.77 12.97
CA ASP A 122 2.87 -14.27 13.41
C ASP A 122 3.48 -13.38 14.52
N GLY A 123 2.69 -13.07 15.54
CA GLY A 123 3.06 -12.23 16.68
C GLY A 123 3.04 -10.72 16.43
N GLU A 124 2.76 -10.26 15.20
CA GLU A 124 2.63 -8.85 14.87
C GLU A 124 1.16 -8.41 14.99
N PRO A 125 0.87 -7.22 15.52
CA PRO A 125 -0.50 -6.71 15.55
C PRO A 125 -1.01 -6.43 14.13
N ILE A 126 -2.31 -6.62 13.89
CA ILE A 126 -2.96 -6.21 12.65
C ILE A 126 -3.01 -4.67 12.61
N PRO A 127 -2.28 -4.00 11.70
CA PRO A 127 -2.22 -2.55 11.72
C PRO A 127 -3.44 -1.90 11.07
N THR A 128 -3.80 -0.73 11.56
CA THR A 128 -4.71 0.16 10.84
C THR A 128 -3.98 0.85 9.68
N LEU A 129 -4.72 1.27 8.66
CA LEU A 129 -4.15 2.07 7.57
C LEU A 129 -3.61 3.41 8.08
N ASP A 130 -4.19 3.98 9.13
CA ASP A 130 -3.68 5.19 9.78
C ASP A 130 -2.27 4.95 10.35
N GLU A 131 -2.05 3.86 11.08
CA GLU A 131 -0.73 3.47 11.61
C GLU A 131 0.30 3.23 10.50
N VAL A 132 -0.13 2.58 9.41
CA VAL A 132 0.75 2.37 8.25
C VAL A 132 1.18 3.69 7.60
N LEU A 133 0.25 4.60 7.37
CA LEU A 133 0.55 5.89 6.73
C LEU A 133 1.38 6.83 7.62
N ASP A 134 1.23 6.73 8.94
CA ASP A 134 2.04 7.47 9.93
C ASP A 134 3.46 6.90 10.03
N THR A 135 3.58 5.57 10.06
CA THR A 135 4.89 4.89 10.19
C THR A 135 5.76 5.09 8.95
N PHE A 136 5.13 5.15 7.75
CA PHE A 136 5.85 5.25 6.48
C PHE A 136 5.43 6.50 5.68
N PRO A 137 5.78 7.72 6.16
CA PRO A 137 5.35 8.98 5.54
C PRO A 137 5.92 9.19 4.14
N ASP A 138 7.07 8.60 3.84
CA ASP A 138 7.77 8.73 2.55
C ASP A 138 7.46 7.60 1.57
N ALA A 139 6.76 6.54 2.00
CA ALA A 139 6.39 5.43 1.13
C ALA A 139 5.21 5.79 0.22
N CYS A 140 5.23 5.25 -1.00
CA CYS A 140 4.10 5.24 -1.90
C CYS A 140 3.29 3.96 -1.70
N PHE A 141 1.97 4.06 -1.69
CA PHE A 141 1.09 2.91 -1.47
C PHE A 141 0.16 2.64 -2.64
N ASN A 142 0.06 1.37 -3.01
CA ASN A 142 -1.08 0.86 -3.77
C ASN A 142 -2.06 0.22 -2.79
N ILE A 143 -3.28 0.77 -2.70
CA ILE A 143 -4.27 0.33 -1.71
C ILE A 143 -5.45 -0.30 -2.43
N ASP A 144 -5.67 -1.61 -2.23
CA ASP A 144 -6.84 -2.32 -2.78
C ASP A 144 -7.99 -2.36 -1.78
N MET A 145 -9.13 -1.77 -2.14
CA MET A 145 -10.37 -1.80 -1.35
C MET A 145 -11.05 -3.16 -1.47
N LYS A 146 -10.92 -4.05 -0.47
CA LYS A 146 -11.46 -5.42 -0.49
C LYS A 146 -12.93 -5.53 -0.09
N ALA A 147 -13.38 -4.73 0.89
CA ALA A 147 -14.70 -4.87 1.51
C ALA A 147 -15.70 -3.77 1.10
N PRO A 148 -17.02 -4.02 1.18
CA PRO A 148 -18.01 -2.95 1.29
C PRO A 148 -17.71 -2.05 2.49
N GLY A 149 -18.05 -0.74 2.38
CA GLY A 149 -17.83 0.21 3.48
C GLY A 149 -16.42 0.77 3.60
N THR A 150 -15.45 0.37 2.75
CA THR A 150 -14.07 0.88 2.80
C THR A 150 -13.91 2.26 2.16
N VAL A 151 -14.84 2.72 1.34
CA VAL A 151 -14.67 3.91 0.49
C VAL A 151 -14.59 5.19 1.32
N GLU A 152 -15.59 5.45 2.14
CA GLU A 152 -15.69 6.65 2.97
C GLU A 152 -14.54 6.73 4.00
N PRO A 153 -14.26 5.65 4.76
CA PRO A 153 -13.10 5.64 5.65
C PRO A 153 -11.78 5.88 4.92
N LEU A 154 -11.59 5.31 3.71
CA LEU A 154 -10.36 5.53 2.93
C LEU A 154 -10.18 6.99 2.56
N VAL A 155 -11.23 7.65 2.06
CA VAL A 155 -11.16 9.09 1.74
C VAL A 155 -10.84 9.90 2.99
N ALA A 156 -11.44 9.58 4.14
CA ALA A 156 -11.18 10.27 5.40
C ALA A 156 -9.73 10.04 5.89
N THR A 157 -9.21 8.82 5.83
CA THR A 157 -7.82 8.51 6.17
C THR A 157 -6.84 9.24 5.27
N LEU A 158 -7.03 9.20 3.94
CA LEU A 158 -6.17 9.93 3.00
C LEU A 158 -6.18 11.45 3.25
N ALA A 159 -7.31 12.00 3.68
CA ALA A 159 -7.41 13.41 4.03
C ALA A 159 -6.63 13.74 5.32
N ARG A 160 -6.75 12.93 6.36
CA ARG A 160 -6.01 13.12 7.63
C ARG A 160 -4.50 13.13 7.42
N HIS A 161 -3.99 12.15 6.65
CA HIS A 161 -2.55 11.97 6.40
C HIS A 161 -2.03 12.77 5.21
N GLN A 162 -2.89 13.54 4.51
CA GLN A 162 -2.54 14.26 3.27
C GLN A 162 -1.84 13.36 2.24
N ALA A 163 -2.25 12.09 2.16
CA ALA A 163 -1.54 11.04 1.43
C ALA A 163 -1.89 10.98 -0.08
N TRP A 164 -2.57 12.01 -0.61
CA TRP A 164 -3.15 12.04 -1.95
C TRP A 164 -2.15 11.82 -3.10
N ASP A 165 -0.93 12.35 -2.94
CA ASP A 165 0.10 12.35 -3.99
C ASP A 165 0.97 11.08 -3.97
N ARG A 166 0.86 10.27 -2.93
CA ARG A 166 1.65 9.06 -2.71
C ARG A 166 0.83 7.77 -2.69
N VAL A 167 -0.45 7.82 -3.13
CA VAL A 167 -1.30 6.64 -3.18
C VAL A 167 -1.88 6.41 -4.56
N CYS A 168 -2.02 5.12 -4.91
CA CYS A 168 -2.85 4.64 -6.00
C CYS A 168 -3.93 3.73 -5.42
N VAL A 169 -5.19 3.96 -5.77
CA VAL A 169 -6.31 3.18 -5.23
C VAL A 169 -6.85 2.21 -6.25
N GLY A 170 -6.87 0.92 -5.87
CA GLY A 170 -7.41 -0.19 -6.61
C GLY A 170 -8.71 -0.76 -6.02
N SER A 171 -9.45 -1.51 -6.80
CA SER A 171 -10.46 -2.46 -6.34
C SER A 171 -10.90 -3.39 -7.46
N PHE A 172 -11.11 -4.65 -7.13
CA PHE A 172 -11.78 -5.61 -8.03
C PHE A 172 -13.29 -5.33 -8.17
N ASN A 173 -13.86 -4.47 -7.32
CA ASN A 173 -15.25 -4.06 -7.45
C ASN A 173 -15.34 -2.69 -8.14
N PRO A 174 -15.88 -2.61 -9.38
CA PRO A 174 -15.95 -1.35 -10.13
C PRO A 174 -16.83 -0.29 -9.47
N ARG A 175 -17.81 -0.71 -8.63
CA ARG A 175 -18.67 0.23 -7.90
C ARG A 175 -17.88 0.97 -6.82
N ARG A 176 -16.94 0.32 -6.13
CA ARG A 176 -16.06 0.95 -5.12
C ARG A 176 -15.17 2.01 -5.76
N LEU A 177 -14.49 1.68 -6.87
CA LEU A 177 -13.68 2.66 -7.61
C LEU A 177 -14.50 3.85 -8.09
N THR A 178 -15.72 3.61 -8.56
CA THR A 178 -16.61 4.69 -8.99
C THR A 178 -17.04 5.57 -7.83
N ALA A 179 -17.41 4.97 -6.69
CA ALA A 179 -17.76 5.70 -5.46
C ALA A 179 -16.58 6.53 -4.95
N PHE A 180 -15.38 5.93 -4.84
CA PHE A 180 -14.16 6.62 -4.44
C PHE A 180 -13.89 7.85 -5.31
N ARG A 181 -13.87 7.70 -6.65
CA ARG A 181 -13.64 8.81 -7.58
C ARG A 181 -14.68 9.92 -7.50
N ARG A 182 -15.91 9.60 -7.10
CA ARG A 182 -16.97 10.60 -6.89
C ARG A 182 -16.77 11.37 -5.59
N LEU A 183 -16.29 10.69 -4.56
CA LEU A 183 -16.19 11.24 -3.20
C LEU A 183 -14.98 12.15 -3.02
N VAL A 184 -13.84 11.83 -3.67
CA VAL A 184 -12.64 12.67 -3.57
C VAL A 184 -12.86 14.06 -4.20
N ASP A 185 -12.27 15.09 -3.57
CA ASP A 185 -12.34 16.49 -3.98
C ASP A 185 -11.15 16.95 -4.83
N ARG A 186 -10.19 16.05 -5.07
CA ARG A 186 -8.93 16.30 -5.78
C ARG A 186 -8.50 15.09 -6.62
N PRO A 187 -7.52 15.24 -7.55
CA PRO A 187 -6.99 14.11 -8.28
C PRO A 187 -6.30 13.12 -7.34
N VAL A 188 -6.63 11.85 -7.47
CA VAL A 188 -5.93 10.72 -6.83
C VAL A 188 -5.72 9.65 -7.90
N ALA A 189 -4.53 9.06 -7.92
CA ALA A 189 -4.27 7.98 -8.85
C ALA A 189 -5.17 6.76 -8.54
N THR A 190 -5.73 6.17 -9.58
CA THR A 190 -6.53 4.96 -9.43
C THR A 190 -6.17 3.94 -10.51
N ALA A 191 -6.26 2.67 -10.16
CA ALA A 191 -6.13 1.59 -11.12
C ALA A 191 -7.32 1.56 -12.10
N VAL A 192 -7.10 1.03 -13.30
CA VAL A 192 -8.17 0.68 -14.23
C VAL A 192 -8.92 -0.51 -13.65
N GLY A 193 -10.23 -0.36 -13.44
CA GLY A 193 -11.04 -1.44 -12.86
C GLY A 193 -11.20 -2.65 -13.79
N PRO A 194 -11.65 -3.81 -13.27
CA PRO A 194 -11.68 -5.09 -14.01
C PRO A 194 -12.42 -5.04 -15.34
N VAL A 195 -13.56 -4.35 -15.39
CA VAL A 195 -14.34 -4.19 -16.63
C VAL A 195 -13.52 -3.44 -17.69
N GLY A 196 -12.76 -2.44 -17.26
CA GLY A 196 -11.90 -1.69 -18.16
C GLY A 196 -10.70 -2.49 -18.64
N VAL A 197 -10.09 -3.29 -17.78
CA VAL A 197 -9.04 -4.25 -18.17
C VAL A 197 -9.60 -5.22 -19.20
N ALA A 198 -10.70 -5.89 -18.90
CA ALA A 198 -11.33 -6.85 -19.81
C ALA A 198 -11.67 -6.23 -21.17
N SER A 199 -12.30 -5.04 -21.19
CA SER A 199 -12.66 -4.39 -22.44
C SER A 199 -11.44 -3.98 -23.25
N SER A 200 -10.37 -3.52 -22.60
CA SER A 200 -9.11 -3.15 -23.26
C SER A 200 -8.38 -4.36 -23.86
N CYS A 201 -8.39 -5.50 -23.16
CA CYS A 201 -7.84 -6.75 -23.68
C CYS A 201 -8.62 -7.29 -24.88
N LEU A 202 -9.97 -7.31 -24.80
CA LEU A 202 -10.83 -7.79 -25.86
C LEU A 202 -10.76 -6.94 -27.14
N THR A 203 -10.68 -5.63 -26.99
CA THR A 203 -10.65 -4.71 -28.12
C THR A 203 -9.24 -4.46 -28.66
N HIS A 204 -8.20 -4.93 -27.96
CA HIS A 204 -6.79 -4.58 -28.19
C HIS A 204 -6.55 -3.06 -28.28
N ARG A 205 -7.44 -2.28 -27.67
CA ARG A 205 -7.43 -0.81 -27.71
C ARG A 205 -7.58 -0.23 -26.29
N PRO A 206 -6.51 -0.14 -25.51
CA PRO A 206 -6.47 0.81 -24.40
C PRO A 206 -6.66 2.21 -24.99
N THR A 207 -7.88 2.74 -24.98
CA THR A 207 -8.19 4.04 -25.61
C THR A 207 -8.30 5.14 -24.57
N ALA A 208 -8.17 6.39 -25.00
CA ALA A 208 -8.44 7.56 -24.17
C ALA A 208 -9.90 7.64 -23.66
N HIS A 209 -10.83 6.98 -24.33
CA HIS A 209 -12.22 6.78 -23.88
C HIS A 209 -12.34 5.58 -22.94
N ALA A 210 -11.23 4.90 -22.71
CA ALA A 210 -11.13 3.80 -21.79
C ALA A 210 -11.24 4.31 -20.34
N PRO A 211 -11.55 3.38 -19.47
CA PRO A 211 -12.02 3.59 -18.12
C PRO A 211 -11.18 4.56 -17.34
N LEU A 212 -11.84 5.29 -16.52
CA LEU A 212 -11.28 6.11 -15.46
C LEU A 212 -10.22 5.27 -14.72
N GLY A 213 -9.01 5.76 -14.67
CA GLY A 213 -7.84 5.10 -14.09
C GLY A 213 -6.59 5.36 -14.93
N VAL A 214 -5.44 5.44 -14.28
CA VAL A 214 -4.19 5.86 -14.92
C VAL A 214 -3.17 4.72 -15.03
N VAL A 215 -3.44 3.59 -14.38
CA VAL A 215 -2.56 2.42 -14.42
C VAL A 215 -3.38 1.14 -14.58
N TYR A 216 -2.97 0.29 -15.50
CA TYR A 216 -3.42 -1.09 -15.59
C TYR A 216 -2.61 -1.91 -14.60
N GLN A 217 -3.29 -2.51 -13.62
CA GLN A 217 -2.72 -3.49 -12.69
C GLN A 217 -3.39 -4.82 -12.99
N MET A 218 -2.68 -5.74 -13.63
CA MET A 218 -3.29 -6.93 -14.21
C MET A 218 -2.32 -8.11 -14.25
N PRO A 219 -2.80 -9.35 -14.28
CA PRO A 219 -1.92 -10.50 -14.47
C PRO A 219 -1.29 -10.46 -15.88
N TRP A 220 -0.05 -10.99 -15.99
CA TRP A 220 0.58 -11.13 -17.27
C TRP A 220 -0.22 -12.05 -18.19
N ARG A 221 -0.63 -13.21 -17.62
CA ARG A 221 -1.29 -14.30 -18.32
C ARG A 221 -2.50 -14.79 -17.55
N ILE A 222 -3.44 -15.39 -18.28
CA ILE A 222 -4.55 -16.10 -17.69
C ILE A 222 -4.66 -17.50 -18.29
N LYS A 223 -5.09 -18.46 -17.49
CA LYS A 223 -5.42 -19.80 -17.96
C LYS A 223 -6.89 -19.84 -18.44
N MET A 224 -7.10 -20.25 -19.67
CA MET A 224 -8.42 -20.56 -20.24
C MET A 224 -8.46 -22.02 -20.68
N GLY A 225 -8.99 -22.88 -19.85
CA GLY A 225 -8.90 -24.33 -20.04
C GLY A 225 -7.44 -24.80 -20.02
N SER A 226 -6.99 -25.45 -21.07
CA SER A 226 -5.60 -25.93 -21.24
C SER A 226 -4.66 -24.88 -21.87
N ARG A 227 -5.17 -23.69 -22.24
CA ARG A 227 -4.40 -22.66 -22.91
C ARG A 227 -4.03 -21.54 -21.93
N GLU A 228 -2.81 -21.04 -22.07
CA GLU A 228 -2.38 -19.82 -21.45
C GLU A 228 -2.49 -18.66 -22.45
N ILE A 229 -3.07 -17.54 -22.03
CA ILE A 229 -3.30 -16.37 -22.88
C ILE A 229 -2.55 -15.19 -22.27
N ASP A 230 -1.66 -14.59 -23.06
CA ASP A 230 -0.95 -13.37 -22.70
C ASP A 230 -1.91 -12.17 -22.76
N LEU A 231 -2.16 -11.54 -21.63
CA LEU A 231 -2.92 -10.29 -21.55
C LEU A 231 -2.03 -9.07 -21.78
N VAL A 232 -0.81 -9.11 -21.24
CA VAL A 232 0.19 -8.05 -21.44
C VAL A 232 1.08 -8.44 -22.61
N THR A 233 0.94 -7.70 -23.70
CA THR A 233 1.70 -7.89 -24.96
C THR A 233 2.36 -6.57 -25.35
N PRO A 234 3.41 -6.60 -26.19
CA PRO A 234 4.03 -5.35 -26.67
C PRO A 234 3.04 -4.40 -27.37
N SER A 235 2.01 -4.93 -28.03
CA SER A 235 0.96 -4.11 -28.66
C SER A 235 0.05 -3.46 -27.63
N PHE A 236 -0.32 -4.19 -26.56
CA PHE A 236 -1.08 -3.65 -25.44
C PHE A 236 -0.33 -2.53 -24.73
N LEU A 237 0.96 -2.75 -24.41
CA LEU A 237 1.82 -1.74 -23.76
C LEU A 237 1.91 -0.46 -24.60
N ARG A 238 2.22 -0.57 -25.89
CA ARG A 238 2.25 0.61 -26.77
C ARG A 238 0.93 1.36 -26.82
N ALA A 239 -0.19 0.65 -26.76
CA ALA A 239 -1.51 1.28 -26.77
C ALA A 239 -1.83 1.97 -25.44
N ALA A 240 -1.49 1.34 -24.30
CA ALA A 240 -1.63 1.92 -22.97
C ALA A 240 -0.78 3.19 -22.82
N HIS A 241 0.49 3.14 -23.22
CA HIS A 241 1.40 4.29 -23.19
C HIS A 241 0.92 5.46 -24.04
N ARG A 242 0.41 5.19 -25.27
CA ARG A 242 -0.20 6.24 -26.12
C ARG A 242 -1.42 6.87 -25.43
N ALA A 243 -2.17 6.10 -24.66
CA ALA A 243 -3.29 6.60 -23.87
C ALA A 243 -2.85 7.34 -22.58
N GLY A 244 -1.53 7.43 -22.30
CA GLY A 244 -0.97 8.04 -21.10
C GLY A 244 -1.17 7.23 -19.84
N LYS A 245 -1.34 5.91 -19.97
CA LYS A 245 -1.53 4.96 -18.87
C LYS A 245 -0.29 4.09 -18.70
N LEU A 246 -0.02 3.68 -17.45
CA LEU A 246 1.01 2.70 -17.11
C LEU A 246 0.43 1.28 -17.07
N VAL A 247 1.32 0.30 -17.16
CA VAL A 247 1.01 -1.13 -17.01
C VAL A 247 1.94 -1.73 -15.95
N GLN A 248 1.34 -2.18 -14.86
CA GLN A 248 2.01 -2.88 -13.76
C GLN A 248 1.46 -4.30 -13.67
N VAL A 249 2.34 -5.26 -13.50
CA VAL A 249 1.99 -6.68 -13.59
C VAL A 249 2.12 -7.36 -12.22
N TRP A 250 1.11 -8.14 -11.83
CA TRP A 250 1.04 -8.87 -10.56
C TRP A 250 0.62 -10.33 -10.75
N THR A 251 0.86 -11.25 -9.83
CA THR A 251 1.98 -11.23 -8.90
C THR A 251 3.09 -12.00 -9.56
N ILE A 252 4.24 -11.38 -9.78
CA ILE A 252 5.36 -11.96 -10.52
C ILE A 252 6.47 -12.28 -9.52
N ASN A 253 6.76 -13.57 -9.37
CA ASN A 253 7.69 -14.08 -8.37
C ASN A 253 8.91 -14.79 -8.99
N ASP A 254 8.83 -15.15 -10.26
CA ASP A 254 9.91 -15.81 -10.98
C ASP A 254 10.86 -14.80 -11.62
N PRO A 255 12.19 -14.87 -11.36
CA PRO A 255 13.15 -13.87 -11.86
C PRO A 255 13.21 -13.82 -13.39
N GLY A 256 13.08 -14.95 -14.10
CA GLY A 256 13.07 -14.94 -15.55
C GLY A 256 11.83 -14.28 -16.14
N GLN A 257 10.68 -14.35 -15.44
CA GLN A 257 9.49 -13.59 -15.82
C GLN A 257 9.65 -12.09 -15.54
N MET A 258 10.36 -11.73 -14.45
CA MET A 258 10.69 -10.34 -14.15
C MET A 258 11.54 -9.72 -15.26
N GLU A 259 12.61 -10.40 -15.68
CA GLU A 259 13.47 -9.99 -16.80
C GLU A 259 12.67 -9.78 -18.08
N GLN A 260 11.90 -10.79 -18.50
CA GLN A 260 11.07 -10.73 -19.72
C GLN A 260 10.10 -9.54 -19.71
N LEU A 261 9.46 -9.27 -18.56
CA LEU A 261 8.52 -8.15 -18.44
C LEU A 261 9.21 -6.80 -18.46
N ILE A 262 10.38 -6.67 -17.82
CA ILE A 262 11.22 -5.46 -17.86
C ILE A 262 11.67 -5.19 -19.30
N GLU A 263 12.19 -6.19 -20.02
CA GLU A 263 12.58 -6.08 -21.42
C GLU A 263 11.40 -5.75 -22.33
N MET A 264 10.21 -6.29 -22.03
CA MET A 264 8.98 -5.98 -22.79
C MET A 264 8.55 -4.52 -22.61
N GLY A 265 9.00 -3.86 -21.54
CA GLY A 265 8.72 -2.45 -21.25
C GLY A 265 7.46 -2.23 -20.41
N VAL A 266 7.16 -3.11 -19.45
CA VAL A 266 6.16 -2.82 -18.43
C VAL A 266 6.66 -1.70 -17.51
N ASP A 267 5.73 -0.98 -16.88
CA ASP A 267 6.07 0.18 -16.05
C ASP A 267 6.26 -0.19 -14.57
N GLY A 268 6.02 -1.44 -14.21
CA GLY A 268 6.28 -1.94 -12.87
C GLY A 268 5.86 -3.38 -12.67
N ILE A 269 6.39 -3.95 -11.60
CA ILE A 269 6.10 -5.32 -11.15
C ILE A 269 5.72 -5.29 -9.69
N ILE A 270 4.64 -6.01 -9.35
CA ILE A 270 4.17 -6.26 -8.00
C ILE A 270 4.55 -7.70 -7.66
N THR A 271 5.34 -7.89 -6.60
CA THR A 271 5.96 -9.18 -6.26
C THR A 271 5.98 -9.44 -4.76
N ASP A 272 5.94 -10.73 -4.39
CA ASP A 272 6.20 -11.20 -3.02
C ASP A 272 7.71 -11.26 -2.70
N TYR A 273 8.58 -11.18 -3.74
CA TYR A 273 10.04 -11.27 -3.62
C TYR A 273 10.73 -9.96 -4.05
N PRO A 274 10.55 -8.86 -3.32
CA PRO A 274 11.07 -7.56 -3.73
C PRO A 274 12.60 -7.51 -3.81
N SER A 275 13.33 -8.31 -3.02
CA SER A 275 14.79 -8.42 -3.13
C SER A 275 15.21 -9.01 -4.48
N THR A 276 14.54 -10.08 -4.94
CA THR A 276 14.79 -10.68 -6.25
C THR A 276 14.53 -9.69 -7.37
N LEU A 277 13.40 -8.96 -7.29
CA LEU A 277 13.09 -7.93 -8.30
C LEU A 277 14.16 -6.83 -8.34
N ARG A 278 14.63 -6.40 -7.17
CA ARG A 278 15.71 -5.41 -7.07
C ARG A 278 16.99 -5.89 -7.77
N ASP A 279 17.36 -7.16 -7.54
CA ASP A 279 18.58 -7.73 -8.10
C ASP A 279 18.45 -7.83 -9.64
N VAL A 280 17.33 -8.32 -10.16
CA VAL A 280 17.00 -8.34 -11.60
C VAL A 280 17.04 -6.93 -12.22
N MET A 281 16.53 -5.92 -11.53
CA MET A 281 16.59 -4.53 -11.99
C MET A 281 18.02 -4.02 -12.06
N ALA A 282 18.86 -4.32 -11.07
CA ALA A 282 20.26 -3.91 -11.05
C ALA A 282 21.03 -4.53 -12.24
N ASP A 283 20.81 -5.81 -12.52
CA ASP A 283 21.40 -6.53 -13.65
C ASP A 283 20.93 -5.96 -15.00
N SER A 284 19.71 -5.45 -15.07
CA SER A 284 19.12 -4.79 -16.24
C SER A 284 19.54 -3.30 -16.38
N GLY A 285 20.42 -2.80 -15.51
CA GLY A 285 20.93 -1.42 -15.54
C GLY A 285 19.98 -0.35 -15.00
N TRP A 286 18.92 -0.74 -14.28
CA TRP A 286 18.04 0.18 -13.59
C TRP A 286 18.61 0.60 -12.22
N ALA A 287 18.71 1.91 -11.98
CA ALA A 287 19.10 2.43 -10.68
C ALA A 287 17.90 2.46 -9.74
N LEU A 288 17.97 1.73 -8.61
CA LEU A 288 17.01 1.89 -7.53
C LEU A 288 17.27 3.16 -6.72
N PRO A 289 16.24 3.75 -6.10
CA PRO A 289 16.44 4.76 -5.07
C PRO A 289 17.38 4.22 -3.99
N LYS A 290 18.20 5.10 -3.38
CA LYS A 290 19.01 4.69 -2.22
C LYS A 290 18.08 4.17 -1.13
N ALA A 291 18.47 3.04 -0.50
CA ALA A 291 17.75 2.51 0.65
C ALA A 291 17.54 3.62 1.70
N TYR A 292 16.33 3.71 2.25
CA TYR A 292 16.07 4.60 3.37
C TYR A 292 16.87 4.10 4.59
N PRO A 293 17.42 5.00 5.42
CA PRO A 293 17.99 4.58 6.70
C PRO A 293 16.90 3.88 7.52
N LEU A 294 17.27 2.78 8.17
CA LEU A 294 16.42 2.03 9.09
C LEU A 294 15.64 3.00 9.99
N VAL A 295 14.34 3.06 9.85
CA VAL A 295 13.50 3.66 10.88
C VAL A 295 13.63 2.72 12.06
N GLU A 296 14.21 3.18 13.20
CA GLU A 296 14.19 2.41 14.43
C GLU A 296 12.74 1.98 14.65
N GLN A 297 12.52 0.66 14.61
CA GLN A 297 11.16 0.13 14.83
C GLN A 297 10.67 0.70 16.16
N PRO A 298 9.49 1.33 16.19
CA PRO A 298 8.88 1.67 17.47
C PRO A 298 8.81 0.34 18.23
N GLN A 299 9.53 0.26 19.36
CA GLN A 299 9.41 -0.88 20.26
C GLN A 299 7.95 -0.87 20.72
N PHE A 300 7.10 -1.63 20.06
CA PHE A 300 5.77 -1.92 20.55
C PHE A 300 5.97 -2.73 21.82
N GLY A 301 6.00 -2.00 22.95
CA GLY A 301 6.21 -2.57 24.28
C GLY A 301 5.18 -3.66 24.49
N ARG A 302 5.65 -4.81 24.93
CA ARG A 302 4.80 -5.83 25.59
C ARG A 302 3.90 -5.05 26.53
N GLY A 303 2.58 -5.18 26.33
CA GLY A 303 1.46 -4.48 26.92
C GLY A 303 1.79 -3.50 28.05
N ALA A 304 1.41 -2.27 27.87
CA ALA A 304 1.32 -1.37 29.01
C ALA A 304 0.43 -2.06 30.04
N GLU A 305 1.02 -2.46 31.18
CA GLU A 305 0.26 -2.95 32.33
C GLU A 305 -0.91 -2.00 32.55
N THR A 306 -2.12 -2.49 32.38
CA THR A 306 -3.31 -1.67 32.55
C THR A 306 -3.34 -1.15 33.98
N ARG A 307 -3.87 0.05 34.18
CA ARG A 307 -3.99 0.68 35.50
C ARG A 307 -4.68 -0.24 36.53
N ALA A 308 -5.50 -1.20 36.05
CA ALA A 308 -6.15 -2.24 36.85
C ALA A 308 -5.16 -3.27 37.46
N GLU A 309 -4.08 -3.61 36.74
CA GLU A 309 -3.07 -4.55 37.27
C GLU A 309 -2.22 -3.91 38.36
N ARG A 310 -1.97 -2.59 38.31
CA ARG A 310 -1.27 -1.85 39.37
C ARG A 310 -2.11 -1.68 40.63
N GLU A 311 -3.43 -1.62 40.50
CA GLU A 311 -4.33 -1.55 41.67
C GLU A 311 -4.48 -2.92 42.37
N HIS A 312 -4.37 -4.03 41.62
CA HIS A 312 -4.43 -5.39 42.19
C HIS A 312 -3.13 -5.80 42.91
N THR A 313 -1.95 -5.39 42.40
CA THR A 313 -0.68 -5.67 43.09
C THR A 313 -0.44 -4.76 44.29
N GLY A 314 -1.04 -3.56 44.31
CA GLY A 314 -1.03 -2.66 45.46
C GLY A 314 -1.90 -3.16 46.61
N ALA A 315 -3.06 -3.79 46.32
CA ALA A 315 -3.96 -4.33 47.30
C ALA A 315 -3.47 -5.61 47.99
N ALA A 316 -2.68 -6.44 47.25
CA ALA A 316 -2.09 -7.66 47.82
C ALA A 316 -0.99 -7.39 48.86
N ARG A 317 -0.20 -6.30 48.68
CA ARG A 317 0.84 -5.93 49.67
C ARG A 317 0.31 -5.30 50.95
N SER A 318 -0.92 -4.73 50.94
CA SER A 318 -1.50 -4.13 52.15
C SER A 318 -2.15 -5.13 53.08
N VAL A 319 -2.41 -6.37 52.65
CA VAL A 319 -3.04 -7.43 53.46
C VAL A 319 -1.98 -8.28 54.19
N GLU A 320 -0.76 -8.39 53.69
CA GLU A 320 0.36 -9.05 54.38
C GLU A 320 0.93 -8.21 55.54
N ASP A 321 1.03 -6.90 55.37
CA ASP A 321 1.54 -5.99 56.43
C ASP A 321 0.63 -5.85 57.65
N VAL A 322 -0.65 -6.24 57.55
CA VAL A 322 -1.59 -6.19 58.67
C VAL A 322 -1.56 -7.47 59.52
N ARG A 323 -1.04 -8.60 58.98
CA ARG A 323 -0.92 -9.87 59.74
C ARG A 323 0.33 -9.97 60.59
N GLU A 324 1.44 -9.24 60.27
CA GLU A 324 2.64 -9.26 61.08
C GLU A 324 2.66 -8.32 62.29
N ARG A 325 1.59 -7.55 62.55
CA ARG A 325 1.48 -6.63 63.72
C ARG A 325 0.48 -7.11 64.79
N SER A 326 0.04 -8.36 64.73
CA SER A 326 -0.92 -8.91 65.70
C SER A 326 -0.45 -10.23 66.35
N GLU A 327 0.88 -10.50 66.38
CA GLU A 327 1.52 -11.50 67.25
C GLU A 327 2.52 -10.86 68.20
#